data_07bfe13d9a3bafffd65f4adbcbd62725
#
_entry.id   07bfe13d9a3bafffd65f4adbcbd62725
#
_cell.length_a   1.000
_cell.length_b   1.000
_cell.length_c   1.000
_cell.angle_alpha   90.00
_cell.angle_beta   90.00
_cell.angle_gamma   90.00
#
_symmetry.space_group_name_H-M   'P 1'
#
loop_
_entity.id
_entity.type
_entity.pdbx_description
1 polymer ?
#
loop_
_entity_poly.entity_id
_entity_poly.type
_entity_poly.pdbx_seq_one_letter_code
_entity_poly.pdbx_strand_id
1 'polypeptide(L)'
;MKNTSKKLATTALISLLVLASCGGDDSSESSTPSTDSASVTSEAATDSAPTEFAGQDLSNSSFIDIDFKGEDMTEVNLSGSDLTKSFFGSATMTAANLSQTNLTETGFSFADLTGADISGATLADANFSVAILSNANLAEVKGAGSNFRKAQLDGASLVGADFTNANFADAVLTGADLTNVDFTNANLFYADLTGANMTGAILTGANITGAIIPE
;
A
#
# COMPACT_ATOMS: atom_id res chain seq x y z
N MET A 1 18.80 -0.79 20.77
CA MET A 1 19.22 -1.73 19.70
C MET A 1 18.95 -1.01 18.40
N LYS A 2 19.95 -0.78 17.55
CA LYS A 2 19.77 -0.09 16.26
C LYS A 2 19.13 -1.07 15.31
N ASN A 3 17.86 -0.81 14.95
CA ASN A 3 17.15 -1.53 13.88
C ASN A 3 17.80 -1.08 12.56
N THR A 4 18.69 -1.90 12.01
CA THR A 4 19.24 -1.68 10.68
C THR A 4 18.32 -2.37 9.70
N SER A 5 17.25 -1.65 9.26
CA SER A 5 16.47 -2.06 8.10
C SER A 5 17.41 -2.32 6.92
N LYS A 6 17.30 -3.48 6.32
CA LYS A 6 18.16 -3.83 5.19
C LYS A 6 17.66 -3.11 3.95
N LYS A 7 18.33 -2.00 3.56
CA LYS A 7 18.19 -1.47 2.20
C LYS A 7 18.83 -2.48 1.25
N LEU A 8 18.02 -3.28 0.56
CA LEU A 8 18.53 -4.05 -0.57
C LEU A 8 18.73 -3.10 -1.75
N ALA A 9 19.90 -3.19 -2.40
CA ALA A 9 20.09 -2.54 -3.68
C ALA A 9 19.07 -3.14 -4.66
N THR A 10 18.27 -2.31 -5.27
CA THR A 10 17.11 -2.59 -6.12
C THR A 10 17.39 -3.67 -7.18
N THR A 11 18.57 -3.64 -7.78
CA THR A 11 19.05 -4.63 -8.76
C THR A 11 19.16 -6.07 -8.22
N ALA A 12 19.38 -6.24 -6.90
CA ALA A 12 19.52 -7.57 -6.31
C ALA A 12 18.15 -8.23 -6.02
N LEU A 13 17.11 -7.43 -5.81
CA LEU A 13 15.76 -7.91 -5.50
C LEU A 13 15.10 -8.54 -6.74
N ILE A 14 15.22 -7.90 -7.90
CA ILE A 14 14.65 -8.40 -9.17
C ILE A 14 15.34 -9.70 -9.61
N SER A 15 16.66 -9.81 -9.43
CA SER A 15 17.40 -11.03 -9.77
C SER A 15 17.02 -12.24 -8.91
N LEU A 16 16.58 -12.00 -7.66
CA LEU A 16 16.16 -13.07 -6.74
C LEU A 16 14.73 -13.54 -7.04
N LEU A 17 13.85 -12.64 -7.53
CA LEU A 17 12.46 -12.97 -7.84
C LEU A 17 12.31 -13.81 -9.12
N VAL A 18 13.14 -13.55 -10.14
CA VAL A 18 13.11 -14.29 -11.41
C VAL A 18 13.50 -15.77 -11.21
N LEU A 19 14.28 -16.09 -10.15
CA LEU A 19 14.66 -17.47 -9.84
C LEU A 19 13.58 -18.27 -9.11
N ALA A 20 12.58 -17.61 -8.51
CA ALA A 20 11.51 -18.28 -7.77
C ALA A 20 10.31 -18.69 -8.65
N SER A 21 10.21 -18.16 -9.87
CA SER A 21 9.08 -18.41 -10.80
C SER A 21 9.37 -19.45 -11.89
N CYS A 22 10.59 -19.98 -12.01
CA CYS A 22 10.95 -21.03 -12.95
C CYS A 22 11.12 -22.38 -12.25
N GLY A 23 10.00 -23.05 -11.95
CA GLY A 23 9.95 -24.48 -11.62
C GLY A 23 9.19 -25.21 -12.71
N GLY A 24 9.92 -25.92 -13.62
CA GLY A 24 9.30 -26.87 -14.54
C GLY A 24 10.00 -27.00 -15.88
N ASP A 25 10.79 -28.06 -15.96
CA ASP A 25 11.15 -28.93 -17.07
C ASP A 25 12.30 -28.63 -18.02
N ASP A 26 13.21 -29.62 -17.95
CA ASP A 26 14.32 -29.98 -18.79
C ASP A 26 14.10 -29.89 -20.32
N SER A 27 15.08 -29.34 -21.05
CA SER A 27 15.83 -30.10 -22.06
C SER A 27 16.86 -29.20 -22.77
N SER A 28 18.03 -29.78 -22.92
CA SER A 28 19.26 -29.37 -23.63
C SER A 28 19.09 -28.68 -24.97
N GLU A 29 19.91 -27.65 -25.28
CA GLU A 29 20.88 -27.69 -26.36
C GLU A 29 21.76 -26.43 -26.43
N SER A 30 23.04 -26.68 -26.76
CA SER A 30 24.14 -25.74 -26.91
C SER A 30 24.07 -24.91 -28.20
N SER A 31 24.44 -23.60 -28.14
CA SER A 31 25.15 -22.98 -29.27
C SER A 31 25.85 -21.67 -28.87
N THR A 32 27.04 -21.51 -29.36
CA THR A 32 28.08 -20.51 -29.10
C THR A 32 27.74 -19.10 -29.64
N PRO A 33 28.43 -18.04 -29.19
CA PRO A 33 28.07 -16.65 -29.44
C PRO A 33 28.58 -16.16 -30.81
N SER A 34 27.77 -15.37 -31.49
CA SER A 34 28.17 -14.57 -32.62
C SER A 34 28.27 -13.11 -32.23
N THR A 35 29.47 -12.54 -32.39
CA THR A 35 29.79 -11.13 -32.28
C THR A 35 29.21 -10.38 -33.49
N ASP A 36 28.36 -9.40 -33.27
CA ASP A 36 28.14 -8.36 -34.27
C ASP A 36 28.03 -6.97 -33.61
N SER A 37 28.87 -6.07 -34.11
CA SER A 37 28.97 -4.69 -33.65
C SER A 37 27.82 -3.87 -34.23
N ALA A 38 26.97 -3.32 -33.39
CA ALA A 38 26.03 -2.28 -33.78
C ALA A 38 26.34 -0.99 -33.04
N SER A 39 26.56 0.05 -33.78
CA SER A 39 26.87 1.41 -33.38
C SER A 39 25.78 2.03 -32.53
N VAL A 40 26.16 2.53 -31.35
CA VAL A 40 25.29 3.27 -30.47
C VAL A 40 25.17 4.71 -30.99
N THR A 41 24.00 5.06 -31.53
CA THR A 41 23.60 6.46 -31.70
C THR A 41 23.06 6.96 -30.35
N SER A 42 23.69 8.01 -29.82
CA SER A 42 23.27 8.67 -28.59
C SER A 42 21.91 9.35 -28.81
N GLU A 43 20.82 8.74 -28.36
CA GLU A 43 19.60 9.47 -28.07
C GLU A 43 19.70 10.01 -26.62
N ALA A 44 19.38 11.30 -26.48
CA ALA A 44 19.42 12.00 -25.21
C ALA A 44 18.48 11.28 -24.21
N ALA A 45 19.06 10.57 -23.25
CA ALA A 45 18.34 10.03 -22.11
C ALA A 45 17.75 11.21 -21.31
N THR A 46 16.43 11.36 -21.31
CA THR A 46 15.74 12.08 -20.25
C THR A 46 16.03 11.30 -18.97
N ASP A 47 16.74 11.94 -18.05
CA ASP A 47 17.11 11.40 -16.74
C ASP A 47 15.85 11.28 -15.85
N SER A 48 15.02 10.28 -16.16
CA SER A 48 14.07 9.71 -15.21
C SER A 48 14.76 8.49 -14.61
N ALA A 49 15.02 8.51 -13.30
CA ALA A 49 15.51 7.35 -12.58
C ALA A 49 14.65 6.12 -12.99
N PRO A 50 15.27 4.94 -13.22
CA PRO A 50 14.49 3.78 -13.63
C PRO A 50 13.46 3.47 -12.54
N THR A 51 12.18 3.44 -12.92
CA THR A 51 11.06 3.05 -12.05
C THR A 51 11.11 1.53 -11.90
N GLU A 52 12.04 1.03 -11.06
CA GLU A 52 12.34 -0.40 -11.00
C GLU A 52 11.15 -1.27 -10.57
N PHE A 53 10.17 -0.68 -9.85
CA PHE A 53 9.00 -1.41 -9.36
C PHE A 53 7.70 -1.04 -10.05
N ALA A 54 7.64 0.09 -10.75
CA ALA A 54 6.39 0.55 -11.37
C ALA A 54 5.87 -0.47 -12.39
N GLY A 55 4.58 -0.83 -12.26
CA GLY A 55 3.91 -1.80 -13.12
C GLY A 55 4.40 -3.25 -13.00
N GLN A 56 5.31 -3.55 -12.07
CA GLN A 56 5.79 -4.92 -11.88
C GLN A 56 4.73 -5.82 -11.22
N ASP A 57 4.72 -7.09 -11.61
CA ASP A 57 3.95 -8.12 -10.90
C ASP A 57 4.83 -8.81 -9.85
N LEU A 58 4.59 -8.44 -8.60
CA LEU A 58 5.26 -8.95 -7.41
C LEU A 58 4.26 -9.67 -6.48
N SER A 59 3.15 -10.16 -7.05
CA SER A 59 2.08 -10.82 -6.29
C SER A 59 2.57 -12.10 -5.61
N ASN A 60 1.89 -12.48 -4.51
CA ASN A 60 2.17 -13.68 -3.73
C ASN A 60 3.63 -13.84 -3.29
N SER A 61 4.32 -12.72 -3.06
CA SER A 61 5.71 -12.66 -2.66
C SER A 61 5.85 -12.35 -1.16
N SER A 62 7.06 -12.51 -0.62
CA SER A 62 7.36 -12.18 0.77
C SER A 62 8.46 -11.12 0.84
N PHE A 63 8.11 -9.93 1.37
CA PHE A 63 8.99 -8.78 1.53
C PHE A 63 8.95 -8.29 2.99
N ILE A 64 9.28 -9.17 3.93
CA ILE A 64 9.21 -8.86 5.37
C ILE A 64 10.41 -7.99 5.79
N ASP A 65 10.14 -6.87 6.52
CA ASP A 65 11.15 -5.95 7.07
C ASP A 65 12.04 -5.32 5.96
N ILE A 66 11.45 -5.04 4.78
CA ILE A 66 12.13 -4.40 3.65
C ILE A 66 11.84 -2.90 3.63
N ASP A 67 12.85 -2.11 3.26
CA ASP A 67 12.74 -0.64 3.11
C ASP A 67 12.56 -0.25 1.64
N PHE A 68 11.31 0.16 1.29
CA PHE A 68 10.89 0.71 0.00
C PHE A 68 10.64 2.22 0.09
N LYS A 69 11.22 2.89 1.07
CA LYS A 69 10.97 4.30 1.31
C LYS A 69 11.33 5.17 0.11
N GLY A 70 10.34 5.95 -0.35
CA GLY A 70 10.48 6.90 -1.45
C GLY A 70 10.58 6.27 -2.84
N GLU A 71 10.40 4.94 -2.96
CA GLU A 71 10.40 4.26 -4.25
C GLU A 71 9.16 4.61 -5.08
N ASP A 72 9.31 4.58 -6.41
CA ASP A 72 8.20 4.61 -7.34
C ASP A 72 7.69 3.19 -7.58
N MET A 73 6.50 2.92 -7.06
CA MET A 73 5.78 1.66 -7.13
C MET A 73 4.39 1.86 -7.76
N THR A 74 4.27 2.85 -8.64
CA THR A 74 3.03 3.12 -9.38
C THR A 74 2.55 1.86 -10.09
N GLU A 75 1.26 1.51 -9.96
CA GLU A 75 0.62 0.35 -10.58
C GLU A 75 1.27 -1.01 -10.25
N VAL A 76 2.14 -1.09 -9.23
CA VAL A 76 2.74 -2.37 -8.81
C VAL A 76 1.64 -3.35 -8.36
N ASN A 77 1.78 -4.61 -8.73
CA ASN A 77 0.93 -5.69 -8.22
C ASN A 77 1.65 -6.43 -7.07
N LEU A 78 1.21 -6.23 -5.84
CA LEU A 78 1.68 -6.90 -4.63
C LEU A 78 0.57 -7.77 -4.00
N SER A 79 -0.49 -8.08 -4.74
CA SER A 79 -1.65 -8.81 -4.19
C SER A 79 -1.25 -10.15 -3.57
N GLY A 80 -1.86 -10.48 -2.43
CA GLY A 80 -1.60 -11.72 -1.70
C GLY A 80 -0.21 -11.83 -1.06
N SER A 81 0.62 -10.79 -1.11
CA SER A 81 1.98 -10.80 -0.57
C SER A 81 2.03 -10.58 0.94
N ASP A 82 3.14 -11.00 1.57
CA ASP A 82 3.46 -10.68 2.96
C ASP A 82 4.47 -9.53 3.02
N LEU A 83 4.00 -8.36 3.49
CA LEU A 83 4.74 -7.12 3.62
C LEU A 83 4.96 -6.73 5.09
N THR A 84 4.82 -7.69 6.00
CA THR A 84 4.92 -7.46 7.45
C THR A 84 6.18 -6.66 7.80
N LYS A 85 6.00 -5.56 8.56
CA LYS A 85 7.07 -4.66 9.04
C LYS A 85 7.86 -3.94 7.95
N SER A 86 7.43 -3.97 6.70
CA SER A 86 8.10 -3.22 5.64
C SER A 86 7.77 -1.73 5.67
N PHE A 87 8.58 -0.91 5.01
CA PHE A 87 8.50 0.55 5.06
C PHE A 87 8.33 1.13 3.65
N PHE A 88 7.17 1.77 3.42
CA PHE A 88 6.81 2.47 2.18
C PHE A 88 6.67 3.97 2.41
N GLY A 89 7.33 4.51 3.43
CA GLY A 89 7.22 5.93 3.76
C GLY A 89 7.57 6.83 2.57
N SER A 90 6.68 7.76 2.20
CA SER A 90 6.83 8.65 1.03
C SER A 90 7.01 7.91 -0.31
N ALA A 91 6.67 6.63 -0.42
CA ALA A 91 6.63 5.93 -1.70
C ALA A 91 5.44 6.43 -2.55
N THR A 92 5.60 6.39 -3.87
CA THR A 92 4.50 6.60 -4.82
C THR A 92 3.92 5.25 -5.19
N MET A 93 2.67 4.99 -4.79
CA MET A 93 1.97 3.72 -4.98
C MET A 93 0.58 3.95 -5.61
N THR A 94 0.48 4.95 -6.49
CA THR A 94 -0.78 5.27 -7.16
C THR A 94 -1.26 4.07 -7.97
N ALA A 95 -2.55 3.73 -7.84
CA ALA A 95 -3.18 2.58 -8.49
C ALA A 95 -2.50 1.22 -8.21
N ALA A 96 -1.68 1.10 -7.15
CA ALA A 96 -1.07 -0.18 -6.75
C ALA A 96 -2.14 -1.19 -6.33
N ASN A 97 -1.91 -2.47 -6.60
CA ASN A 97 -2.73 -3.56 -6.12
C ASN A 97 -2.09 -4.21 -4.88
N LEU A 98 -2.66 -3.92 -3.73
CA LEU A 98 -2.31 -4.47 -2.40
C LEU A 98 -3.44 -5.37 -1.85
N SER A 99 -4.34 -5.86 -2.71
CA SER A 99 -5.47 -6.67 -2.27
C SER A 99 -5.00 -7.97 -1.59
N GLN A 100 -5.69 -8.38 -0.52
CA GLN A 100 -5.40 -9.60 0.24
C GLN A 100 -3.97 -9.68 0.82
N THR A 101 -3.22 -8.57 0.91
CA THR A 101 -1.87 -8.54 1.49
C THR A 101 -1.89 -8.62 3.02
N ASN A 102 -0.79 -9.11 3.57
CA ASN A 102 -0.49 -8.95 5.00
C ASN A 102 0.37 -7.69 5.19
N LEU A 103 -0.24 -6.62 5.70
CA LEU A 103 0.38 -5.32 5.98
C LEU A 103 0.57 -5.09 7.49
N THR A 104 0.65 -6.16 8.29
CA THR A 104 0.82 -6.04 9.74
C THR A 104 2.08 -5.26 10.09
N GLU A 105 1.96 -4.23 10.94
CA GLU A 105 3.05 -3.34 11.37
C GLU A 105 3.77 -2.59 10.22
N THR A 106 3.19 -2.56 9.02
CA THR A 106 3.79 -1.91 7.83
C THR A 106 3.68 -0.39 7.92
N GLY A 107 4.70 0.35 7.47
CA GLY A 107 4.74 1.80 7.50
C GLY A 107 4.49 2.45 6.14
N PHE A 108 3.38 3.22 6.01
CA PHE A 108 3.01 3.99 4.80
C PHE A 108 2.94 5.51 5.07
N SER A 109 3.64 6.01 6.10
CA SER A 109 3.56 7.43 6.42
C SER A 109 3.98 8.30 5.23
N PHE A 110 3.14 9.29 4.86
CA PHE A 110 3.36 10.18 3.72
C PHE A 110 3.38 9.49 2.34
N ALA A 111 3.01 8.22 2.22
CA ALA A 111 2.92 7.55 0.93
C ALA A 111 1.72 8.06 0.12
N ASP A 112 1.83 8.03 -1.21
CA ASP A 112 0.73 8.29 -2.13
C ASP A 112 0.14 6.95 -2.62
N LEU A 113 -1.04 6.61 -2.10
CA LEU A 113 -1.82 5.41 -2.41
C LEU A 113 -3.12 5.78 -3.15
N THR A 114 -3.12 6.91 -3.86
CA THR A 114 -4.30 7.36 -4.60
C THR A 114 -4.79 6.27 -5.55
N GLY A 115 -6.06 5.89 -5.42
CA GLY A 115 -6.69 4.86 -6.24
C GLY A 115 -6.16 3.43 -6.04
N ALA A 116 -5.32 3.18 -5.03
CA ALA A 116 -4.81 1.83 -4.74
C ALA A 116 -5.92 0.87 -4.29
N ASP A 117 -5.80 -0.40 -4.64
CA ASP A 117 -6.66 -1.49 -4.14
C ASP A 117 -5.99 -2.18 -2.95
N ILE A 118 -6.56 -1.99 -1.75
CA ILE A 118 -6.08 -2.58 -0.49
C ILE A 118 -7.13 -3.59 0.05
N SER A 119 -8.14 -3.92 -0.76
CA SER A 119 -9.30 -4.70 -0.31
C SER A 119 -8.90 -6.04 0.32
N GLY A 120 -9.59 -6.38 1.41
CA GLY A 120 -9.39 -7.63 2.16
C GLY A 120 -8.01 -7.81 2.80
N ALA A 121 -7.14 -6.78 2.79
CA ALA A 121 -5.83 -6.83 3.43
C ALA A 121 -5.93 -6.84 4.97
N THR A 122 -4.88 -7.34 5.63
CA THR A 122 -4.71 -7.25 7.08
C THR A 122 -3.78 -6.08 7.40
N LEU A 123 -4.29 -5.07 8.15
CA LEU A 123 -3.60 -3.82 8.48
C LEU A 123 -3.32 -3.69 9.99
N ALA A 124 -3.27 -4.79 10.74
CA ALA A 124 -3.07 -4.71 12.18
C ALA A 124 -1.82 -3.88 12.52
N ASP A 125 -2.00 -2.81 13.33
CA ASP A 125 -0.95 -1.87 13.72
C ASP A 125 -0.19 -1.19 12.55
N ALA A 126 -0.72 -1.23 11.33
CA ALA A 126 -0.15 -0.53 10.18
C ALA A 126 -0.26 0.98 10.34
N ASN A 127 0.72 1.72 9.79
CA ASN A 127 0.79 3.17 9.94
C ASN A 127 0.63 3.90 8.60
N PHE A 128 -0.55 4.47 8.37
CA PHE A 128 -0.92 5.31 7.23
C PHE A 128 -0.99 6.80 7.59
N SER A 129 -0.28 7.23 8.64
CA SER A 129 -0.36 8.63 9.06
C SER A 129 0.09 9.59 7.95
N VAL A 130 -0.75 10.59 7.65
CA VAL A 130 -0.52 11.60 6.59
C VAL A 130 -0.40 10.99 5.17
N ALA A 131 -0.79 9.74 4.98
CA ALA A 131 -0.84 9.13 3.64
C ALA A 131 -2.01 9.68 2.81
N ILE A 132 -1.87 9.65 1.49
CA ILE A 132 -2.91 9.99 0.53
C ILE A 132 -3.55 8.69 0.04
N LEU A 133 -4.84 8.51 0.32
CA LEU A 133 -5.65 7.34 -0.02
C LEU A 133 -6.93 7.76 -0.77
N SER A 134 -6.89 8.92 -1.43
CA SER A 134 -8.04 9.43 -2.18
C SER A 134 -8.50 8.41 -3.22
N ASN A 135 -9.79 8.06 -3.21
CA ASN A 135 -10.42 7.05 -4.07
C ASN A 135 -9.82 5.62 -3.93
N ALA A 136 -9.07 5.31 -2.88
CA ALA A 136 -8.56 3.97 -2.64
C ALA A 136 -9.69 3.01 -2.24
N ASN A 137 -9.51 1.72 -2.52
CA ASN A 137 -10.41 0.65 -2.10
C ASN A 137 -9.86 -0.05 -0.85
N LEU A 138 -10.48 0.18 0.30
CA LEU A 138 -10.18 -0.47 1.58
C LEU A 138 -11.36 -1.37 2.04
N ALA A 139 -12.18 -1.87 1.11
CA ALA A 139 -13.31 -2.73 1.46
C ALA A 139 -12.82 -4.01 2.15
N GLU A 140 -13.54 -4.43 3.21
CA GLU A 140 -13.29 -5.67 3.96
C GLU A 140 -11.89 -5.79 4.59
N VAL A 141 -11.15 -4.68 4.76
CA VAL A 141 -9.85 -4.73 5.45
C VAL A 141 -10.01 -5.07 6.93
N LYS A 142 -9.01 -5.74 7.48
CA LYS A 142 -8.86 -6.04 8.91
C LYS A 142 -7.86 -5.05 9.50
N GLY A 143 -8.34 -3.84 9.84
CA GLY A 143 -7.54 -2.68 10.19
C GLY A 143 -7.53 -2.36 11.69
N ALA A 144 -7.82 -3.31 12.56
CA ALA A 144 -7.85 -3.06 14.00
C ALA A 144 -6.51 -2.49 14.51
N GLY A 145 -6.58 -1.40 15.30
CA GLY A 145 -5.38 -0.74 15.84
C GLY A 145 -4.56 0.08 14.86
N SER A 146 -4.91 0.11 13.58
CA SER A 146 -4.16 0.87 12.56
C SER A 146 -4.22 2.39 12.78
N ASN A 147 -3.23 3.10 12.22
CA ASN A 147 -3.10 4.54 12.36
C ASN A 147 -3.30 5.26 11.02
N PHE A 148 -4.44 5.95 10.87
CA PHE A 148 -4.81 6.81 9.74
C PHE A 148 -4.84 8.30 10.13
N ARG A 149 -4.09 8.69 11.17
CA ARG A 149 -4.09 10.08 11.61
C ARG A 149 -3.67 11.02 10.49
N LYS A 150 -4.53 12.02 10.19
CA LYS A 150 -4.34 13.00 9.10
C LYS A 150 -4.26 12.39 7.70
N ALA A 151 -4.66 11.14 7.51
CA ALA A 151 -4.74 10.55 6.19
C ALA A 151 -5.85 11.22 5.35
N GLN A 152 -5.65 11.27 4.04
CA GLN A 152 -6.64 11.76 3.07
C GLN A 152 -7.32 10.53 2.44
N LEU A 153 -8.60 10.34 2.74
CA LEU A 153 -9.43 9.21 2.32
C LEU A 153 -10.67 9.70 1.57
N ASP A 154 -10.60 10.89 0.97
CA ASP A 154 -11.72 11.45 0.23
C ASP A 154 -12.14 10.53 -0.92
N GLY A 155 -13.45 10.21 -0.99
CA GLY A 155 -14.01 9.29 -1.96
C GLY A 155 -13.57 7.83 -1.83
N ALA A 156 -12.80 7.45 -0.80
CA ALA A 156 -12.38 6.07 -0.60
C ALA A 156 -13.55 5.14 -0.23
N SER A 157 -13.43 3.86 -0.59
CA SER A 157 -14.36 2.81 -0.15
C SER A 157 -13.78 2.05 1.05
N LEU A 158 -14.50 2.07 2.18
CA LEU A 158 -14.16 1.32 3.39
C LEU A 158 -15.26 0.29 3.74
N VAL A 159 -16.06 -0.10 2.76
CA VAL A 159 -17.25 -0.94 2.96
C VAL A 159 -16.90 -2.22 3.72
N GLY A 160 -17.61 -2.46 4.84
CA GLY A 160 -17.45 -3.69 5.64
C GLY A 160 -16.11 -3.83 6.37
N ALA A 161 -15.29 -2.79 6.40
CA ALA A 161 -13.99 -2.84 7.07
C ALA A 161 -14.09 -2.86 8.60
N ASP A 162 -13.16 -3.55 9.26
CA ASP A 162 -12.96 -3.55 10.71
C ASP A 162 -11.84 -2.56 11.07
N PHE A 163 -12.21 -1.44 11.66
CA PHE A 163 -11.30 -0.42 12.19
C PHE A 163 -11.45 -0.25 13.69
N THR A 164 -11.74 -1.34 14.41
CA THR A 164 -11.79 -1.32 15.85
C THR A 164 -10.49 -0.81 16.47
N ASN A 165 -10.58 0.12 17.41
CA ASN A 165 -9.45 0.80 18.08
C ASN A 165 -8.50 1.57 17.13
N ALA A 166 -8.83 1.77 15.86
CA ALA A 166 -8.00 2.50 14.91
C ALA A 166 -7.99 4.01 15.20
N ASN A 167 -6.95 4.71 14.75
CA ASN A 167 -6.80 6.14 14.90
C ASN A 167 -7.03 6.88 13.59
N PHE A 168 -8.15 7.58 13.48
CA PHE A 168 -8.53 8.47 12.36
C PHE A 168 -8.56 9.95 12.78
N ALA A 169 -7.83 10.33 13.83
CA ALA A 169 -7.83 11.72 14.27
C ALA A 169 -7.34 12.66 13.15
N ASP A 170 -8.06 13.78 12.94
CA ASP A 170 -7.80 14.74 11.87
C ASP A 170 -7.86 14.16 10.44
N ALA A 171 -8.36 12.93 10.22
CA ALA A 171 -8.47 12.33 8.89
C ALA A 171 -9.57 12.98 8.04
N VAL A 172 -9.38 13.01 6.72
CA VAL A 172 -10.36 13.51 5.75
C VAL A 172 -11.04 12.30 5.08
N LEU A 173 -12.33 12.11 5.36
CA LEU A 173 -13.17 11.01 4.86
C LEU A 173 -14.34 11.58 4.02
N THR A 174 -14.16 12.75 3.41
CA THR A 174 -15.22 13.42 2.67
C THR A 174 -15.71 12.57 1.50
N GLY A 175 -17.01 12.34 1.42
CA GLY A 175 -17.62 11.51 0.37
C GLY A 175 -17.22 10.04 0.37
N ALA A 176 -16.53 9.55 1.41
CA ALA A 176 -16.15 8.13 1.53
C ALA A 176 -17.37 7.22 1.71
N ASP A 177 -17.28 5.98 1.23
CA ASP A 177 -18.28 4.95 1.53
C ASP A 177 -17.85 4.14 2.77
N LEU A 178 -18.54 4.41 3.89
CA LEU A 178 -18.33 3.78 5.19
C LEU A 178 -19.44 2.77 5.53
N THR A 179 -20.12 2.24 4.49
CA THR A 179 -21.21 1.29 4.68
C THR A 179 -20.74 0.08 5.49
N ASN A 180 -21.41 -0.20 6.61
CA ASN A 180 -21.11 -1.32 7.52
C ASN A 180 -19.68 -1.33 8.12
N VAL A 181 -18.98 -0.22 8.16
CA VAL A 181 -17.66 -0.13 8.83
C VAL A 181 -17.84 -0.29 10.34
N ASP A 182 -16.93 -1.01 10.98
CA ASP A 182 -16.85 -1.07 12.45
C ASP A 182 -15.75 -0.13 12.96
N PHE A 183 -16.16 1.01 13.55
CA PHE A 183 -15.33 1.97 14.24
C PHE A 183 -15.42 1.84 15.77
N THR A 184 -15.74 0.65 16.29
CA THR A 184 -15.84 0.45 17.75
C THR A 184 -14.53 0.88 18.44
N ASN A 185 -14.64 1.81 19.41
CA ASN A 185 -13.53 2.43 20.13
C ASN A 185 -12.51 3.18 19.25
N ALA A 186 -12.77 3.44 17.98
CA ALA A 186 -11.88 4.21 17.11
C ALA A 186 -11.79 5.67 17.56
N ASN A 187 -10.67 6.33 17.25
CA ASN A 187 -10.48 7.75 17.48
C ASN A 187 -10.74 8.53 16.18
N LEU A 188 -11.89 9.19 16.10
CA LEU A 188 -12.32 10.07 14.99
C LEU A 188 -12.24 11.56 15.39
N PHE A 189 -11.38 11.92 16.36
CA PHE A 189 -11.22 13.28 16.85
C PHE A 189 -10.92 14.24 15.69
N TYR A 190 -11.77 15.26 15.49
CA TYR A 190 -11.72 16.22 14.37
C TYR A 190 -11.69 15.58 12.96
N ALA A 191 -12.12 14.35 12.77
CA ALA A 191 -12.26 13.77 11.44
C ALA A 191 -13.36 14.49 10.64
N ASP A 192 -13.13 14.66 9.33
CA ASP A 192 -14.11 15.24 8.41
C ASP A 192 -14.80 14.11 7.61
N LEU A 193 -16.07 13.83 7.95
CA LEU A 193 -16.91 12.84 7.28
C LEU A 193 -17.98 13.51 6.40
N THR A 194 -17.76 14.76 5.97
CA THR A 194 -18.74 15.51 5.16
C THR A 194 -19.14 14.68 3.92
N GLY A 195 -20.43 14.41 3.76
CA GLY A 195 -20.97 13.66 2.63
C GLY A 195 -20.61 12.17 2.59
N ALA A 196 -19.97 11.62 3.63
CA ALA A 196 -19.71 10.18 3.71
C ALA A 196 -20.99 9.37 3.87
N ASN A 197 -21.04 8.18 3.27
CA ASN A 197 -22.13 7.23 3.47
C ASN A 197 -21.86 6.36 4.71
N MET A 198 -22.55 6.61 5.81
CA MET A 198 -22.37 5.89 7.07
C MET A 198 -23.46 4.83 7.32
N THR A 199 -24.13 4.34 6.29
CA THR A 199 -25.19 3.34 6.43
C THR A 199 -24.67 2.08 7.12
N GLY A 200 -25.23 1.75 8.28
CA GLY A 200 -24.81 0.57 9.04
C GLY A 200 -23.46 0.68 9.77
N ALA A 201 -22.79 1.84 9.74
CA ALA A 201 -21.55 2.04 10.46
C ALA A 201 -21.74 1.94 11.98
N ILE A 202 -20.78 1.33 12.68
CA ILE A 202 -20.79 1.13 14.14
C ILE A 202 -19.80 2.11 14.78
N LEU A 203 -20.30 3.00 15.66
CA LEU A 203 -19.50 4.01 16.38
C LEU A 203 -19.47 3.76 17.89
N THR A 204 -19.71 2.53 18.35
CA THR A 204 -19.75 2.21 19.78
C THR A 204 -18.42 2.54 20.45
N GLY A 205 -18.45 3.47 21.42
CA GLY A 205 -17.24 3.90 22.12
C GLY A 205 -16.26 4.74 21.32
N ALA A 206 -16.56 5.08 20.06
CA ALA A 206 -15.70 5.92 19.25
C ALA A 206 -15.61 7.36 19.80
N ASN A 207 -14.42 7.96 19.73
CA ASN A 207 -14.23 9.37 20.05
C ASN A 207 -14.54 10.23 18.81
N ILE A 208 -15.71 10.81 18.75
CA ILE A 208 -16.18 11.70 17.67
C ILE A 208 -16.11 13.20 18.04
N THR A 209 -15.32 13.55 19.05
CA THR A 209 -15.23 14.96 19.49
C THR A 209 -14.70 15.84 18.37
N GLY A 210 -15.47 16.84 17.96
CA GLY A 210 -15.13 17.77 16.89
C GLY A 210 -15.20 17.18 15.48
N ALA A 211 -15.59 15.91 15.29
CA ALA A 211 -15.81 15.34 13.98
C ALA A 211 -17.02 15.98 13.27
N ILE A 212 -16.92 16.14 11.96
CA ILE A 212 -18.03 16.56 11.10
C ILE A 212 -18.74 15.30 10.60
N ILE A 213 -19.89 15.00 11.21
CA ILE A 213 -20.70 13.81 10.86
C ILE A 213 -21.79 14.23 9.87
N PRO A 214 -22.03 13.50 8.77
CA PRO A 214 -23.14 13.80 7.86
C PRO A 214 -24.49 13.62 8.57
N GLU A 215 -25.51 14.43 8.16
CA GLU A 215 -26.88 14.36 8.68
C GLU A 215 -27.59 13.08 8.25
#